data_b785c89309d03d1f02cdcc1d42e83bf0
#
_entry.id   b785c89309d03d1f02cdcc1d42e83bf0
#
_cell.length_a   1.000
_cell.length_b   1.000
_cell.length_c   1.000
_cell.angle_alpha   90.00
_cell.angle_beta   90.00
_cell.angle_gamma   90.00
#
_symmetry.space_group_name_H-M   'P 1'
#
loop_
_entity.id
_entity.type
_entity.pdbx_description
1 polymer ?
#
loop_
_entity_poly.entity_id
_entity_poly.type
_entity_poly.pdbx_seq_one_letter_code
_entity_poly.pdbx_strand_id
1 'polypeptide(L)'
;LRTMWEAKFSLIMPVIILGGIYSGIFTPTEAAVVSVVYGLIYGLLKKNSGLEARMLPQMFYKTVITTCTILFILGVSSGFGKILTLEEIPTKLAALILGSVSSKIVALIILNALVLFLGTFLDGIAINVILSSILLGIATQYGIDPIHFGVMFIFNSTLGIITPPVGGNLFVAAQISKAPFEEIVKEIWPWILTMGIGLILSLIHI
;
A
#
# COMPACT_ATOMS: atom_id res chain seq x y z
N LEU A 1 4.14 -32.25 -2.69
CA LEU A 1 4.20 -32.54 -1.25
C LEU A 1 5.64 -32.49 -0.72
N ARG A 2 6.63 -33.12 -1.41
CA ARG A 2 8.05 -33.12 -1.02
C ARG A 2 8.62 -31.69 -0.93
N THR A 3 8.33 -30.85 -1.90
CA THR A 3 8.76 -29.44 -1.97
C THR A 3 8.18 -28.60 -0.81
N MET A 4 6.92 -28.84 -0.45
CA MET A 4 6.31 -28.20 0.72
C MET A 4 6.97 -28.61 2.03
N TRP A 5 7.38 -29.88 2.14
CA TRP A 5 8.08 -30.36 3.32
C TRP A 5 9.49 -29.79 3.44
N GLU A 6 10.17 -29.59 2.33
CA GLU A 6 11.49 -28.94 2.27
C GLU A 6 11.40 -27.43 2.58
N ALA A 7 10.30 -26.79 2.19
CA ALA A 7 10.04 -25.36 2.42
C ALA A 7 9.29 -25.04 3.73
N LYS A 8 8.98 -26.05 4.57
CA LYS A 8 8.14 -25.89 5.78
C LYS A 8 8.56 -24.75 6.69
N PHE A 9 9.85 -24.55 6.90
CA PHE A 9 10.37 -23.47 7.75
C PHE A 9 10.21 -22.09 7.10
N SER A 10 10.31 -21.99 5.77
CA SER A 10 10.04 -20.74 5.06
C SER A 10 8.54 -20.41 5.08
N LEU A 11 7.67 -21.42 5.08
CA LEU A 11 6.22 -21.25 5.18
C LEU A 11 5.75 -20.84 6.59
N ILE A 12 6.57 -21.06 7.62
CA ILE A 12 6.28 -20.57 8.98
C ILE A 12 6.27 -19.03 9.02
N MET A 13 7.07 -18.35 8.20
CA MET A 13 7.16 -16.88 8.22
C MET A 13 5.82 -16.18 7.94
N PRO A 14 5.09 -16.48 6.85
CA PRO A 14 3.73 -15.97 6.67
C PRO A 14 2.78 -16.31 7.82
N VAL A 15 2.91 -17.50 8.41
CA VAL A 15 2.07 -17.91 9.56
C VAL A 15 2.39 -17.07 10.79
N ILE A 16 3.66 -16.76 11.07
CA ILE A 16 4.05 -15.87 12.16
C ILE A 16 3.45 -14.47 11.95
N ILE A 17 3.58 -13.91 10.75
CA ILE A 17 3.12 -12.56 10.44
C ILE A 17 1.58 -12.50 10.55
N LEU A 18 0.89 -13.28 9.72
CA LEU A 18 -0.56 -13.22 9.63
C LEU A 18 -1.22 -13.75 10.90
N GLY A 19 -0.74 -14.88 11.42
CA GLY A 19 -1.27 -15.46 12.66
C GLY A 19 -1.08 -14.53 13.86
N GLY A 20 0.08 -13.89 13.98
CA GLY A 20 0.36 -12.93 15.05
C GLY A 20 -0.49 -11.68 14.99
N ILE A 21 -0.70 -11.14 13.78
CA ILE A 21 -1.52 -9.94 13.57
C ILE A 21 -3.01 -10.26 13.78
N TYR A 22 -3.54 -11.30 13.13
CA TYR A 22 -4.96 -11.63 13.21
C TYR A 22 -5.40 -12.16 14.58
N SER A 23 -4.48 -12.75 15.35
CA SER A 23 -4.77 -13.13 16.76
C SER A 23 -4.73 -11.94 17.73
N GLY A 24 -4.30 -10.75 17.27
CA GLY A 24 -4.15 -9.57 18.10
C GLY A 24 -2.95 -9.60 19.07
N ILE A 25 -2.07 -10.61 18.94
CA ILE A 25 -0.87 -10.75 19.78
C ILE A 25 0.19 -9.73 19.40
N PHE A 26 0.34 -9.48 18.10
CA PHE A 26 1.34 -8.58 17.54
C PHE A 26 0.72 -7.46 16.72
N THR A 27 1.27 -6.26 16.88
CA THR A 27 1.08 -5.20 15.88
C THR A 27 1.83 -5.58 14.58
N PRO A 28 1.48 -5.00 13.42
CA PRO A 28 2.21 -5.24 12.17
C PRO A 28 3.73 -5.01 12.28
N THR A 29 4.13 -4.00 13.05
CA THR A 29 5.56 -3.69 13.28
C THR A 29 6.25 -4.76 14.11
N GLU A 30 5.62 -5.23 15.18
CA GLU A 30 6.16 -6.31 16.02
C GLU A 30 6.24 -7.62 15.23
N ALA A 31 5.22 -7.96 14.45
CA ALA A 31 5.23 -9.14 13.59
C ALA A 31 6.39 -9.08 12.57
N ALA A 32 6.68 -7.90 12.02
CA ALA A 32 7.81 -7.70 11.13
C ALA A 32 9.16 -7.96 11.86
N VAL A 33 9.34 -7.43 13.08
CA VAL A 33 10.55 -7.67 13.88
C VAL A 33 10.75 -9.16 14.20
N VAL A 34 9.68 -9.84 14.65
CA VAL A 34 9.72 -11.28 14.93
C VAL A 34 10.10 -12.07 13.68
N SER A 35 9.56 -11.69 12.52
CA SER A 35 9.86 -12.33 11.24
C SER A 35 11.32 -12.14 10.83
N VAL A 36 11.88 -10.95 11.03
CA VAL A 36 13.30 -10.68 10.76
C VAL A 36 14.19 -11.53 11.66
N VAL A 37 13.90 -11.56 12.96
CA VAL A 37 14.66 -12.38 13.93
C VAL A 37 14.58 -13.86 13.56
N TYR A 38 13.38 -14.37 13.26
CA TYR A 38 13.19 -15.74 12.79
C TYR A 38 13.98 -16.04 11.51
N GLY A 39 13.89 -15.13 10.51
CA GLY A 39 14.61 -15.26 9.24
C GLY A 39 16.12 -15.28 9.40
N LEU A 40 16.67 -14.44 10.28
CA LEU A 40 18.11 -14.42 10.61
C LEU A 40 18.56 -15.69 11.31
N ILE A 41 17.84 -16.13 12.35
CA ILE A 41 18.16 -17.35 13.08
C ILE A 41 18.12 -18.55 12.13
N TYR A 42 17.03 -18.72 11.42
CA TYR A 42 16.88 -19.83 10.47
C TYR A 42 17.92 -19.79 9.35
N GLY A 43 18.15 -18.59 8.77
CA GLY A 43 19.09 -18.41 7.68
C GLY A 43 20.54 -18.70 8.08
N LEU A 44 20.96 -18.32 9.28
CA LEU A 44 22.31 -18.56 9.77
C LEU A 44 22.53 -19.99 10.25
N LEU A 45 21.50 -20.64 10.81
CA LEU A 45 21.62 -22.01 11.33
C LEU A 45 21.56 -23.06 10.24
N LYS A 46 20.79 -22.83 9.16
CA LYS A 46 20.64 -23.79 8.08
C LYS A 46 21.78 -23.71 7.08
N LYS A 47 22.65 -24.71 7.07
CA LYS A 47 23.88 -24.81 6.26
C LYS A 47 23.70 -24.61 4.72
N ASN A 48 22.48 -24.77 4.21
CA ASN A 48 22.13 -24.61 2.78
C ASN A 48 21.11 -23.49 2.53
N SER A 49 20.99 -22.53 3.45
CA SER A 49 20.04 -21.41 3.32
C SER A 49 20.50 -20.33 2.32
N GLY A 50 21.78 -20.33 1.97
CA GLY A 50 22.41 -19.27 1.19
C GLY A 50 22.73 -17.99 1.98
N LEU A 51 22.33 -17.90 3.27
CA LEU A 51 22.66 -16.76 4.12
C LEU A 51 23.97 -17.04 4.87
N GLU A 52 24.97 -16.20 4.63
CA GLU A 52 26.24 -16.24 5.34
C GLU A 52 26.40 -14.99 6.21
N ALA A 53 27.00 -15.14 7.38
CA ALA A 53 27.23 -14.02 8.31
C ALA A 53 27.96 -12.84 7.67
N ARG A 54 28.84 -13.11 6.70
CA ARG A 54 29.55 -12.07 5.93
C ARG A 54 28.64 -11.19 5.06
N MET A 55 27.42 -11.65 4.76
CA MET A 55 26.44 -10.90 3.96
C MET A 55 25.63 -9.91 4.81
N LEU A 56 25.59 -10.12 6.14
CA LEU A 56 24.79 -9.29 7.05
C LEU A 56 25.13 -7.79 6.97
N PRO A 57 26.41 -7.37 6.97
CA PRO A 57 26.70 -5.93 6.88
C PRO A 57 26.16 -5.29 5.62
N GLN A 58 26.23 -5.99 4.48
CA GLN A 58 25.69 -5.48 3.22
C GLN A 58 24.16 -5.44 3.22
N MET A 59 23.50 -6.43 3.84
CA MET A 59 22.03 -6.43 4.00
C MET A 59 21.60 -5.27 4.90
N PHE A 60 22.25 -5.06 6.03
CA PHE A 60 21.98 -3.92 6.91
C PHE A 60 22.19 -2.59 6.20
N TYR A 61 23.30 -2.44 5.48
CA TYR A 61 23.57 -1.24 4.70
C TYR A 61 22.44 -0.93 3.69
N LYS A 62 22.03 -1.93 2.91
CA LYS A 62 20.91 -1.76 1.96
C LYS A 62 19.60 -1.40 2.67
N THR A 63 19.32 -2.04 3.79
CA THR A 63 18.13 -1.76 4.61
C THR A 63 18.16 -0.32 5.12
N VAL A 64 19.30 0.14 5.64
CA VAL A 64 19.46 1.54 6.10
C VAL A 64 19.18 2.52 4.95
N ILE A 65 19.79 2.33 3.79
CA ILE A 65 19.56 3.21 2.63
C ILE A 65 18.07 3.25 2.25
N THR A 66 17.44 2.08 2.16
CA THR A 66 16.00 2.01 1.82
C THR A 66 15.16 2.71 2.89
N THR A 67 15.42 2.45 4.16
CA THR A 67 14.70 3.08 5.28
C THR A 67 14.89 4.58 5.29
N CYS A 68 16.12 5.07 5.13
CA CYS A 68 16.40 6.52 5.06
C CYS A 68 15.68 7.18 3.89
N THR A 69 15.61 6.52 2.73
CA THR A 69 14.87 7.03 1.57
C THR A 69 13.39 7.16 1.88
N ILE A 70 12.79 6.12 2.48
CA ILE A 70 11.37 6.13 2.87
C ILE A 70 11.11 7.23 3.91
N LEU A 71 11.93 7.33 4.95
CA LEU A 71 11.79 8.36 5.98
C LEU A 71 11.93 9.77 5.42
N PHE A 72 12.84 9.97 4.47
CA PHE A 72 12.98 11.25 3.78
C PHE A 72 11.72 11.62 2.99
N ILE A 73 11.18 10.66 2.22
CA ILE A 73 9.92 10.86 1.47
C ILE A 73 8.77 11.17 2.43
N LEU A 74 8.65 10.44 3.52
CA LEU A 74 7.62 10.68 4.54
C LEU A 74 7.77 12.07 5.18
N GLY A 75 8.99 12.49 5.48
CA GLY A 75 9.26 13.83 6.02
C GLY A 75 8.82 14.94 5.07
N VAL A 76 9.20 14.83 3.79
CA VAL A 76 8.80 15.82 2.77
C VAL A 76 7.28 15.79 2.54
N SER A 77 6.68 14.61 2.45
CA SER A 77 5.22 14.43 2.29
C SER A 77 4.44 15.03 3.45
N SER A 78 4.92 14.83 4.68
CA SER A 78 4.31 15.41 5.89
C SER A 78 4.37 16.95 5.88
N GLY A 79 5.51 17.51 5.47
CA GLY A 79 5.66 18.96 5.27
C GLY A 79 4.70 19.51 4.21
N PHE A 80 4.58 18.82 3.08
CA PHE A 80 3.63 19.15 2.02
C PHE A 80 2.18 19.06 2.50
N GLY A 81 1.82 18.00 3.22
CA GLY A 81 0.49 17.83 3.82
C GLY A 81 0.14 18.97 4.79
N LYS A 82 1.11 19.44 5.57
CA LYS A 82 0.91 20.58 6.47
C LYS A 82 0.66 21.89 5.71
N ILE A 83 1.36 22.13 4.61
CA ILE A 83 1.12 23.28 3.73
C ILE A 83 -0.28 23.23 3.16
N LEU A 84 -0.70 22.07 2.63
CA LEU A 84 -2.06 21.89 2.10
C LEU A 84 -3.14 22.20 3.15
N THR A 85 -2.89 21.81 4.42
CA THR A 85 -3.80 22.07 5.53
C THR A 85 -3.85 23.56 5.89
N LEU A 86 -2.70 24.22 5.94
CA LEU A 86 -2.62 25.67 6.23
C LEU A 86 -3.27 26.51 5.14
N GLU A 87 -3.17 26.11 3.88
CA GLU A 87 -3.82 26.76 2.74
C GLU A 87 -5.31 26.40 2.60
N GLU A 88 -5.85 25.63 3.54
CA GLU A 88 -7.24 25.17 3.54
C GLU A 88 -7.66 24.45 2.23
N ILE A 89 -6.68 23.87 1.51
CA ILE A 89 -6.95 23.14 0.26
C ILE A 89 -8.00 22.05 0.43
N PRO A 90 -7.99 21.25 1.53
CA PRO A 90 -9.02 20.27 1.80
C PRO A 90 -10.43 20.86 1.83
N THR A 91 -10.58 21.94 2.59
CA THR A 91 -11.87 22.64 2.78
C THR A 91 -12.36 23.25 1.47
N LYS A 92 -11.46 23.86 0.69
CA LYS A 92 -11.77 24.43 -0.61
C LYS A 92 -12.19 23.35 -1.62
N LEU A 93 -11.49 22.20 -1.67
CA LEU A 93 -11.85 21.06 -2.49
C LEU A 93 -13.20 20.48 -2.06
N ALA A 94 -13.42 20.34 -0.74
CA ALA A 94 -14.70 19.90 -0.21
C ALA A 94 -15.84 20.81 -0.65
N ALA A 95 -15.66 22.13 -0.52
CA ALA A 95 -16.66 23.12 -0.93
C ALA A 95 -16.97 23.06 -2.44
N LEU A 96 -15.95 22.88 -3.28
CA LEU A 96 -16.10 22.72 -4.73
C LEU A 96 -16.89 21.45 -5.07
N ILE A 97 -16.58 20.32 -4.43
CA ILE A 97 -17.27 19.04 -4.67
C ILE A 97 -18.69 19.11 -4.13
N LEU A 98 -18.89 19.60 -2.89
CA LEU A 98 -20.20 19.75 -2.26
C LEU A 98 -21.10 20.74 -3.01
N GLY A 99 -20.53 21.84 -3.50
CA GLY A 99 -21.27 22.83 -4.28
C GLY A 99 -21.69 22.36 -5.67
N SER A 100 -21.00 21.35 -6.22
CA SER A 100 -21.21 20.86 -7.58
C SER A 100 -22.00 19.55 -7.64
N VAL A 101 -22.07 18.79 -6.53
CA VAL A 101 -22.60 17.43 -6.51
C VAL A 101 -23.51 17.22 -5.31
N SER A 102 -24.78 16.94 -5.56
CA SER A 102 -25.75 16.63 -4.51
C SER A 102 -25.87 15.13 -4.21
N SER A 103 -25.37 14.28 -5.08
CA SER A 103 -25.50 12.82 -4.97
C SER A 103 -24.31 12.20 -4.24
N LYS A 104 -24.57 11.44 -3.17
CA LYS A 104 -23.59 10.62 -2.44
C LYS A 104 -22.79 9.71 -3.38
N ILE A 105 -23.46 9.04 -4.32
CA ILE A 105 -22.82 8.10 -5.26
C ILE A 105 -21.86 8.84 -6.19
N VAL A 106 -22.28 10.00 -6.72
CA VAL A 106 -21.44 10.80 -7.62
C VAL A 106 -20.21 11.33 -6.88
N ALA A 107 -20.38 11.79 -5.63
CA ALA A 107 -19.26 12.21 -4.79
C ALA A 107 -18.26 11.08 -4.58
N LEU A 108 -18.74 9.87 -4.26
CA LEU A 108 -17.88 8.69 -4.10
C LEU A 108 -17.13 8.32 -5.38
N ILE A 109 -17.79 8.37 -6.53
CA ILE A 109 -17.13 8.10 -7.82
C ILE A 109 -16.00 9.12 -8.07
N ILE A 110 -16.26 10.40 -7.83
CA ILE A 110 -15.26 11.46 -8.00
C ILE A 110 -14.08 11.25 -7.06
N LEU A 111 -14.35 10.97 -5.77
CA LEU A 111 -13.30 10.71 -4.78
C LEU A 111 -12.45 9.50 -5.19
N ASN A 112 -13.08 8.42 -5.65
CA ASN A 112 -12.37 7.23 -6.10
C ASN A 112 -11.55 7.49 -7.37
N ALA A 113 -12.09 8.20 -8.34
CA ALA A 113 -11.36 8.58 -9.55
C ALA A 113 -10.14 9.44 -9.22
N LEU A 114 -10.28 10.37 -8.28
CA LEU A 114 -9.18 11.21 -7.81
C LEU A 114 -8.07 10.38 -7.14
N VAL A 115 -8.43 9.49 -6.21
CA VAL A 115 -7.48 8.63 -5.51
C VAL A 115 -6.78 7.69 -6.49
N LEU A 116 -7.51 7.09 -7.41
CA LEU A 116 -6.95 6.21 -8.44
C LEU A 116 -5.96 6.99 -9.31
N PHE A 117 -6.36 8.16 -9.82
CA PHE A 117 -5.50 9.00 -10.65
C PHE A 117 -4.21 9.40 -9.93
N LEU A 118 -4.31 9.91 -8.71
CA LEU A 118 -3.14 10.27 -7.92
C LEU A 118 -2.30 9.06 -7.56
N GLY A 119 -2.94 7.91 -7.32
CA GLY A 119 -2.28 6.63 -7.03
C GLY A 119 -1.39 6.11 -8.15
N THR A 120 -1.68 6.48 -9.41
CA THR A 120 -0.81 6.09 -10.52
C THR A 120 0.55 6.80 -10.51
N PHE A 121 0.66 7.97 -9.87
CA PHE A 121 1.85 8.83 -9.87
C PHE A 121 2.56 8.88 -8.52
N LEU A 122 1.79 8.80 -7.43
CA LEU A 122 2.30 8.95 -6.06
C LEU A 122 2.45 7.59 -5.39
N ASP A 123 3.39 7.51 -4.47
CA ASP A 123 3.51 6.34 -3.59
C ASP A 123 2.31 6.23 -2.65
N GLY A 124 1.88 4.98 -2.35
CA GLY A 124 0.72 4.72 -1.51
C GLY A 124 0.81 5.31 -0.11
N ILE A 125 2.02 5.37 0.47
CA ILE A 125 2.23 5.98 1.79
C ILE A 125 1.97 7.50 1.71
N ALA A 126 2.52 8.17 0.69
CA ALA A 126 2.32 9.60 0.49
C ALA A 126 0.83 9.93 0.29
N ILE A 127 0.11 9.16 -0.52
CA ILE A 127 -1.33 9.31 -0.73
C ILE A 127 -2.08 9.15 0.60
N ASN A 128 -1.79 8.09 1.34
CA ASN A 128 -2.48 7.80 2.59
C ASN A 128 -2.27 8.92 3.62
N VAL A 129 -1.06 9.46 3.74
CA VAL A 129 -0.76 10.54 4.69
C VAL A 129 -1.40 11.86 4.27
N ILE A 130 -1.35 12.21 2.99
CA ILE A 130 -1.81 13.51 2.50
C ILE A 130 -3.32 13.56 2.32
N LEU A 131 -3.90 12.55 1.68
CA LEU A 131 -5.28 12.61 1.21
C LEU A 131 -6.30 12.00 2.17
N SER A 132 -5.91 11.08 3.07
CA SER A 132 -6.87 10.35 3.90
C SER A 132 -7.73 11.27 4.75
N SER A 133 -7.13 12.21 5.48
CA SER A 133 -7.85 13.14 6.34
C SER A 133 -8.72 14.12 5.55
N ILE A 134 -8.22 14.56 4.40
CA ILE A 134 -8.90 15.49 3.50
C ILE A 134 -10.19 14.84 2.96
N LEU A 135 -10.01 13.68 2.33
CA LEU A 135 -11.10 13.01 1.66
C LEU A 135 -12.09 12.38 2.64
N LEU A 136 -11.63 11.96 3.83
CA LEU A 136 -12.51 11.53 4.91
C LEU A 136 -13.45 12.66 5.37
N GLY A 137 -12.92 13.88 5.51
CA GLY A 137 -13.72 15.06 5.86
C GLY A 137 -14.83 15.32 4.83
N ILE A 138 -14.53 15.12 3.54
CA ILE A 138 -15.53 15.21 2.46
C ILE A 138 -16.53 14.06 2.55
N ALA A 139 -16.05 12.82 2.66
CA ALA A 139 -16.89 11.62 2.69
C ALA A 139 -17.91 11.66 3.82
N THR A 140 -17.52 12.10 5.01
CA THR A 140 -18.41 12.20 6.18
C THR A 140 -19.51 13.23 6.00
N GLN A 141 -19.29 14.31 5.23
CA GLN A 141 -20.34 15.29 4.90
C GLN A 141 -21.44 14.71 4.00
N TYR A 142 -21.11 13.68 3.21
CA TYR A 142 -22.12 12.91 2.45
C TYR A 142 -22.72 11.74 3.24
N GLY A 143 -22.45 11.66 4.55
CA GLY A 143 -22.98 10.58 5.41
C GLY A 143 -22.36 9.21 5.11
N ILE A 144 -21.11 9.19 4.62
CA ILE A 144 -20.36 7.94 4.39
C ILE A 144 -19.72 7.54 5.72
N ASP A 145 -19.84 6.26 6.07
CA ASP A 145 -19.21 5.71 7.26
C ASP A 145 -17.67 5.81 7.15
N PRO A 146 -16.98 6.33 8.19
CA PRO A 146 -15.52 6.51 8.18
C PRO A 146 -14.73 5.24 7.96
N ILE A 147 -15.19 4.11 8.53
CA ILE A 147 -14.51 2.81 8.41
C ILE A 147 -14.65 2.30 6.99
N HIS A 148 -15.86 2.37 6.43
CA HIS A 148 -16.11 1.98 5.05
C HIS A 148 -15.28 2.81 4.08
N PHE A 149 -15.27 4.15 4.26
CA PHE A 149 -14.43 5.04 3.45
C PHE A 149 -12.95 4.66 3.56
N GLY A 150 -12.46 4.40 4.77
CA GLY A 150 -11.06 4.03 5.00
C GLY A 150 -10.65 2.76 4.25
N VAL A 151 -11.48 1.71 4.31
CA VAL A 151 -11.24 0.45 3.58
C VAL A 151 -11.22 0.68 2.07
N MET A 152 -12.22 1.40 1.55
CA MET A 152 -12.33 1.75 0.15
C MET A 152 -11.14 2.59 -0.34
N PHE A 153 -10.74 3.58 0.46
CA PHE A 153 -9.61 4.45 0.16
C PHE A 153 -8.29 3.70 0.07
N ILE A 154 -7.99 2.82 1.05
CA ILE A 154 -6.76 2.00 1.05
C ILE A 154 -6.78 1.02 -0.12
N PHE A 155 -7.91 0.37 -0.38
CA PHE A 155 -8.06 -0.54 -1.52
C PHE A 155 -7.80 0.18 -2.85
N ASN A 156 -8.38 1.37 -3.02
CA ASN A 156 -8.23 2.17 -4.23
C ASN A 156 -6.80 2.73 -4.40
N SER A 157 -6.17 3.20 -3.33
CA SER A 157 -4.77 3.65 -3.37
C SER A 157 -3.83 2.51 -3.74
N THR A 158 -4.09 1.30 -3.23
CA THR A 158 -3.34 0.09 -3.59
C THR A 158 -3.54 -0.27 -5.08
N LEU A 159 -4.76 -0.12 -5.59
CA LEU A 159 -5.04 -0.31 -7.02
C LEU A 159 -4.27 0.73 -7.87
N GLY A 160 -4.18 1.97 -7.40
CA GLY A 160 -3.43 3.03 -8.08
C GLY A 160 -1.96 2.69 -8.29
N ILE A 161 -1.26 2.17 -7.26
CA ILE A 161 0.18 1.84 -7.35
C ILE A 161 0.51 0.71 -8.34
N ILE A 162 -0.46 -0.07 -8.76
CA ILE A 162 -0.31 -1.11 -9.80
C ILE A 162 -0.92 -0.70 -11.14
N THR A 163 -1.47 0.51 -11.23
CA THR A 163 -2.14 0.99 -12.44
C THR A 163 -1.19 1.85 -13.29
N PRO A 164 -1.04 1.58 -14.61
CA PRO A 164 -0.28 2.46 -15.49
C PRO A 164 -0.86 3.89 -15.51
N PRO A 165 -0.08 4.96 -15.75
CA PRO A 165 1.17 4.97 -16.52
C PRO A 165 2.44 4.74 -15.69
N VAL A 166 2.46 5.09 -14.40
CA VAL A 166 3.67 4.90 -13.59
C VAL A 166 3.60 3.58 -12.82
N GLY A 167 2.65 3.44 -11.88
CA GLY A 167 2.46 2.21 -11.14
C GLY A 167 3.75 1.73 -10.46
N GLY A 168 4.18 2.38 -9.36
CA GLY A 168 5.50 2.14 -8.76
C GLY A 168 5.85 0.67 -8.53
N ASN A 169 4.86 -0.15 -8.16
CA ASN A 169 5.06 -1.58 -7.95
C ASN A 169 5.31 -2.36 -9.24
N LEU A 170 4.89 -1.84 -10.41
CA LEU A 170 5.17 -2.50 -11.70
C LEU A 170 6.66 -2.46 -12.04
N PHE A 171 7.37 -1.38 -11.69
CA PHE A 171 8.82 -1.30 -11.86
C PHE A 171 9.55 -2.29 -10.94
N VAL A 172 9.09 -2.46 -9.70
CA VAL A 172 9.65 -3.47 -8.79
C VAL A 172 9.41 -4.87 -9.33
N ALA A 173 8.21 -5.15 -9.84
CA ALA A 173 7.90 -6.43 -10.48
C ALA A 173 8.77 -6.70 -11.70
N ALA A 174 9.03 -5.68 -12.55
CA ALA A 174 9.92 -5.78 -13.69
C ALA A 174 11.36 -6.14 -13.28
N GLN A 175 11.87 -5.50 -12.22
CA GLN A 175 13.22 -5.78 -11.72
C GLN A 175 13.36 -7.20 -11.14
N ILE A 176 12.34 -7.70 -10.45
CA ILE A 176 12.36 -9.04 -9.85
C ILE A 176 12.19 -10.12 -10.90
N SER A 177 11.23 -9.95 -11.81
CA SER A 177 10.90 -10.95 -12.86
C SER A 177 11.89 -10.94 -14.03
N LYS A 178 12.65 -9.85 -14.20
CA LYS A 178 13.49 -9.57 -15.36
C LYS A 178 12.70 -9.53 -16.68
N ALA A 179 11.39 -9.34 -16.61
CA ALA A 179 10.52 -9.17 -17.75
C ALA A 179 10.47 -7.71 -18.20
N PRO A 180 10.26 -7.42 -19.49
CA PRO A 180 10.04 -6.07 -19.98
C PRO A 180 8.81 -5.44 -19.31
N PHE A 181 8.89 -4.13 -19.01
CA PHE A 181 7.80 -3.39 -18.35
C PHE A 181 6.47 -3.51 -19.10
N GLU A 182 6.52 -3.47 -20.42
CA GLU A 182 5.36 -3.55 -21.31
C GLU A 182 4.62 -4.89 -21.20
N GLU A 183 5.33 -5.99 -20.96
CA GLU A 183 4.73 -7.31 -20.74
C GLU A 183 3.98 -7.33 -19.40
N ILE A 184 4.60 -6.80 -18.35
CA ILE A 184 3.97 -6.72 -17.04
C ILE A 184 2.70 -5.87 -17.09
N VAL A 185 2.76 -4.73 -17.80
CA VAL A 185 1.59 -3.87 -18.01
C VAL A 185 0.46 -4.61 -18.73
N LYS A 186 0.76 -5.46 -19.71
CA LYS A 186 -0.28 -6.27 -20.37
C LYS A 186 -0.91 -7.30 -19.45
N GLU A 187 -0.09 -7.98 -18.66
CA GLU A 187 -0.56 -9.06 -17.78
C GLU A 187 -1.30 -8.55 -16.54
N ILE A 188 -1.10 -7.28 -16.14
CA ILE A 188 -1.76 -6.72 -14.96
C ILE A 188 -3.22 -6.29 -15.22
N TRP A 189 -3.61 -5.99 -16.48
CA TRP A 189 -4.93 -5.46 -16.82
C TRP A 189 -6.11 -6.30 -16.31
N PRO A 190 -6.13 -7.64 -16.45
CA PRO A 190 -7.21 -8.46 -15.92
C PRO A 190 -7.36 -8.30 -14.40
N TRP A 191 -6.26 -8.13 -13.68
CA TRP A 191 -6.26 -7.94 -12.23
C TRP A 191 -6.79 -6.56 -11.84
N ILE A 192 -6.37 -5.52 -12.56
CA ILE A 192 -6.88 -4.14 -12.37
C ILE A 192 -8.40 -4.12 -12.59
N LEU A 193 -8.88 -4.76 -13.65
CA LEU A 193 -10.30 -4.84 -13.94
C LEU A 193 -11.07 -5.60 -12.85
N THR A 194 -10.57 -6.73 -12.39
CA THR A 194 -11.20 -7.51 -11.33
C THR A 194 -11.26 -6.73 -10.02
N MET A 195 -10.16 -6.08 -9.64
CA MET A 195 -10.12 -5.21 -8.45
C MET A 195 -11.02 -3.98 -8.61
N GLY A 196 -11.05 -3.37 -9.79
CA GLY A 196 -11.93 -2.26 -10.11
C GLY A 196 -13.41 -2.62 -9.98
N ILE A 197 -13.80 -3.81 -10.43
CA ILE A 197 -15.17 -4.33 -10.21
C ILE A 197 -15.44 -4.49 -8.71
N GLY A 198 -14.51 -5.05 -7.95
CA GLY A 198 -14.62 -5.16 -6.50
C GLY A 198 -14.83 -3.81 -5.81
N LEU A 199 -14.10 -2.77 -6.26
CA LEU A 199 -14.26 -1.39 -5.77
C LEU A 199 -15.65 -0.84 -6.10
N ILE A 200 -16.14 -1.04 -7.33
CA ILE A 200 -17.49 -0.60 -7.74
C ILE A 200 -18.57 -1.31 -6.93
N LEU A 201 -18.44 -2.62 -6.71
CA LEU A 201 -19.38 -3.37 -5.87
C LEU A 201 -19.38 -2.85 -4.43
N SER A 202 -18.23 -2.49 -3.88
CA SER A 202 -18.14 -1.83 -2.58
C SER A 202 -18.88 -0.49 -2.54
N LEU A 203 -18.83 0.29 -3.63
CA LEU A 203 -19.58 1.56 -3.75
C LEU A 203 -21.08 1.39 -3.78
N ILE A 204 -21.57 0.30 -4.36
CA ILE A 204 -23.02 0.01 -4.47
C ILE A 204 -23.60 -0.48 -3.13
N HIS A 205 -22.78 -1.07 -2.28
CA HIS A 205 -23.21 -1.65 -0.99
C HIS A 205 -23.32 -0.61 0.15
N ILE A 206 -23.18 0.67 -0.15
CA ILE A 206 -23.37 1.81 0.74
C ILE A 206 -24.83 2.30 0.66
#